data_0115788511cfc1b4f260efbfae935160
#
_entry.id   0115788511cfc1b4f260efbfae935160
#
_cell.length_a   1.000
_cell.length_b   1.000
_cell.length_c   1.000
_cell.angle_alpha   90.00
_cell.angle_beta   90.00
_cell.angle_gamma   90.00
#
_symmetry.space_group_name_H-M   'P 1'
#
loop_
_entity.id
_entity.type
_entity.pdbx_description
1 polymer ?
#
loop_
_entity_poly.entity_id
_entity_poly.type
_entity_poly.pdbx_seq_one_letter_code
_entity_poly.pdbx_strand_id
1 'polypeptide(L)'
;MGTATTADSIRKISDDQYVFQGGRIAPGPSLMHSSLLSTVPTLSKTLGPKTQFPDSTETAIATGIIDAQVGLVLRAMDAMKKEERKAPRVILAGGAAQFIAPHLQQEVPNLIVRHNLVLNGLAIRARQILGESNG
;
A
#
# COMPACT_ATOMS: atom_id res chain seq x y z
N MET A 1 -4.29 1.86 1.44
CA MET A 1 -4.67 1.73 0.02
C MET A 1 -6.16 2.01 -0.13
N GLY A 2 -6.53 2.85 -1.07
CA GLY A 2 -7.89 3.26 -1.36
C GLY A 2 -7.95 3.80 -2.78
N THR A 3 -8.52 4.98 -3.00
CA THR A 3 -8.47 5.70 -4.29
C THR A 3 -7.03 5.94 -4.74
N ALA A 4 -6.15 6.30 -3.80
CA ALA A 4 -4.70 6.31 -3.99
C ALA A 4 -4.06 5.23 -3.12
N THR A 5 -2.93 4.71 -3.58
CA THR A 5 -2.01 3.91 -2.79
C THR A 5 -0.84 4.79 -2.39
N THR A 6 -0.57 4.89 -1.09
CA THR A 6 0.63 5.52 -0.56
C THR A 6 1.56 4.46 0.01
N ALA A 7 2.85 4.62 -0.19
CA ALA A 7 3.90 3.80 0.41
C ALA A 7 4.86 4.73 1.17
N ASP A 8 4.60 4.88 2.45
CA ASP A 8 5.32 5.78 3.34
C ASP A 8 6.46 5.03 4.03
N SER A 9 7.62 5.66 4.03
CA SER A 9 8.85 5.14 4.65
C SER A 9 9.11 5.85 5.96
N ILE A 10 9.17 5.09 7.05
CA ILE A 10 9.36 5.60 8.41
C ILE A 10 10.57 4.91 9.03
N ARG A 11 11.49 5.70 9.56
CA ARG A 11 12.67 5.23 10.27
C ARG A 11 12.50 5.40 11.77
N LYS A 12 12.81 4.35 12.53
CA LYS A 12 12.92 4.43 13.99
C LYS A 12 14.30 5.03 14.36
N ILE A 13 14.31 6.08 15.14
CA ILE A 13 15.54 6.72 15.66
C ILE A 13 15.86 6.22 17.07
N SER A 14 14.83 6.17 17.93
CA SER A 14 14.90 5.62 19.29
C SER A 14 13.61 4.89 19.62
N ASP A 15 13.43 4.42 20.85
CA ASP A 15 12.22 3.66 21.22
C ASP A 15 10.93 4.45 21.03
N ASP A 16 10.96 5.75 21.23
CA ASP A 16 9.79 6.62 21.12
C ASP A 16 9.87 7.63 19.96
N GLN A 17 10.92 7.56 19.14
CA GLN A 17 11.13 8.53 18.06
C GLN A 17 11.16 7.87 16.69
N TYR A 18 10.34 8.40 15.81
CA TYR A 18 10.23 7.97 14.42
C TYR A 18 10.31 9.18 13.49
N VAL A 19 10.95 9.00 12.35
CA VAL A 19 11.08 10.03 11.32
C VAL A 19 10.49 9.53 10.01
N PHE A 20 9.65 10.37 9.43
CA PHE A 20 9.15 10.17 8.07
C PHE A 20 10.27 10.47 7.07
N GLN A 21 10.65 9.47 6.30
CA GLN A 21 11.72 9.56 5.29
C GLN A 21 11.19 9.98 3.91
N GLY A 22 9.89 9.98 3.75
CA GLY A 22 9.24 10.27 2.49
C GLY A 22 8.30 9.14 2.06
N GLY A 23 7.50 9.43 1.05
CA GLY A 23 6.49 8.51 0.55
C GLY A 23 6.37 8.53 -0.96
N ARG A 24 5.68 7.53 -1.48
CA ARG A 24 5.28 7.41 -2.89
C ARG A 24 3.78 7.39 -2.97
N ILE A 25 3.22 8.05 -3.97
CA ILE A 25 1.78 8.07 -4.22
C ILE A 25 1.55 7.58 -5.65
N ALA A 26 0.62 6.64 -5.79
CA ALA A 26 0.18 6.13 -7.07
C ALA A 26 -1.35 5.95 -7.07
N PRO A 27 -2.00 5.86 -8.23
CA PRO A 27 -3.40 5.47 -8.28
C PRO A 27 -3.62 4.12 -7.60
N GLY A 28 -4.68 4.00 -6.79
CA GLY A 28 -5.07 2.73 -6.21
C GLY A 28 -5.70 1.79 -7.25
N PRO A 29 -5.94 0.51 -6.91
CA PRO A 29 -6.41 -0.50 -7.85
C PRO A 29 -7.69 -0.09 -8.59
N SER A 30 -8.69 0.40 -7.87
CA SER A 30 -9.96 0.84 -8.45
C SER A 30 -9.80 2.03 -9.39
N LEU A 31 -8.94 2.98 -9.05
CA LEU A 31 -8.68 4.15 -9.90
C LEU A 31 -7.90 3.74 -11.14
N MET A 32 -6.94 2.83 -11.04
CA MET A 32 -6.23 2.30 -12.21
C MET A 32 -7.19 1.63 -13.18
N HIS A 33 -8.09 0.77 -12.68
CA HIS A 33 -9.10 0.11 -13.50
C HIS A 33 -10.06 1.11 -14.16
N SER A 34 -10.67 2.00 -13.38
CA SER A 34 -11.63 2.98 -13.90
C SER A 34 -10.98 3.94 -14.91
N SER A 35 -9.72 4.31 -14.73
CA SER A 35 -8.98 5.14 -15.67
C SER A 35 -8.80 4.46 -17.04
N LEU A 36 -8.48 3.16 -17.05
CA LEU A 36 -8.41 2.39 -18.30
C LEU A 36 -9.75 2.33 -19.00
N LEU A 37 -10.83 2.03 -18.26
CA LEU A 37 -12.19 1.94 -18.82
C LEU A 37 -12.70 3.28 -19.37
N SER A 38 -12.34 4.40 -18.73
CA SER A 38 -12.75 5.72 -19.20
C SER A 38 -12.04 6.13 -20.49
N THR A 39 -10.80 5.68 -20.67
CA THR A 39 -9.96 6.00 -21.84
C THR A 39 -10.22 5.06 -23.01
N VAL A 40 -10.49 3.79 -22.71
CA VAL A 40 -10.75 2.75 -23.72
C VAL A 40 -12.07 2.03 -23.39
N PRO A 41 -13.23 2.58 -23.82
CA PRO A 41 -14.55 2.06 -23.44
C PRO A 41 -14.87 0.63 -23.89
N THR A 42 -14.10 0.09 -24.85
CA THR A 42 -14.25 -1.28 -25.35
C THR A 42 -13.63 -2.33 -24.42
N LEU A 43 -12.89 -1.91 -23.39
CA LEU A 43 -12.32 -2.83 -22.40
C LEU A 43 -13.42 -3.45 -21.54
N SER A 44 -13.19 -4.68 -21.12
CA SER A 44 -14.08 -5.38 -20.20
C SER A 44 -14.14 -4.66 -18.85
N LYS A 45 -15.37 -4.50 -18.33
CA LYS A 45 -15.60 -3.97 -16.98
C LYS A 45 -15.27 -4.98 -15.89
N THR A 46 -15.17 -6.25 -16.24
CA THR A 46 -14.89 -7.34 -15.31
C THR A 46 -13.38 -7.59 -15.27
N LEU A 47 -12.82 -7.68 -14.07
CA LEU A 47 -11.44 -8.10 -13.85
C LEU A 47 -11.38 -9.63 -13.84
N GLY A 48 -10.43 -10.18 -14.56
CA GLY A 48 -10.05 -11.59 -14.45
C GLY A 48 -9.19 -11.86 -13.22
N PRO A 49 -8.81 -13.12 -12.99
CA PRO A 49 -7.83 -13.46 -11.97
C PRO A 49 -6.42 -12.97 -12.36
N LYS A 50 -5.57 -12.74 -11.35
CA LYS A 50 -4.14 -12.57 -11.59
C LYS A 50 -3.54 -13.88 -12.08
N THR A 51 -2.77 -13.81 -13.15
CA THR A 51 -1.99 -14.95 -13.69
C THR A 51 -0.55 -14.53 -13.92
N GLN A 52 0.36 -15.52 -14.02
CA GLN A 52 1.75 -15.22 -14.31
C GLN A 52 1.96 -14.76 -15.77
N PHE A 53 1.22 -15.32 -16.68
CA PHE A 53 1.23 -14.97 -18.10
C PHE A 53 -0.21 -14.78 -18.56
N PRO A 54 -0.77 -13.55 -18.45
CA PRO A 54 -2.14 -13.29 -18.85
C PRO A 54 -2.31 -13.40 -20.36
N ASP A 55 -3.36 -14.09 -20.77
CA ASP A 55 -3.69 -14.39 -22.16
C ASP A 55 -5.02 -13.78 -22.65
N SER A 56 -5.67 -13.02 -21.78
CA SER A 56 -6.87 -12.24 -22.09
C SER A 56 -6.74 -10.80 -21.56
N THR A 57 -7.57 -9.90 -22.09
CA THR A 57 -7.59 -8.49 -21.65
C THR A 57 -7.94 -8.37 -20.17
N GLU A 58 -8.88 -9.15 -19.68
CA GLU A 58 -9.35 -9.15 -18.30
C GLU A 58 -8.24 -9.59 -17.33
N THR A 59 -7.53 -10.66 -17.67
CA THR A 59 -6.41 -11.16 -16.87
C THR A 59 -5.20 -10.23 -16.95
N ALA A 60 -4.94 -9.62 -18.11
CA ALA A 60 -3.86 -8.67 -18.30
C ALA A 60 -4.06 -7.39 -17.47
N ILE A 61 -5.28 -6.83 -17.45
CA ILE A 61 -5.60 -5.65 -16.64
C ILE A 61 -5.47 -5.99 -15.15
N ALA A 62 -6.05 -7.10 -14.70
CA ALA A 62 -5.97 -7.51 -13.29
C ALA A 62 -4.53 -7.74 -12.84
N THR A 63 -3.75 -8.47 -13.64
CA THR A 63 -2.34 -8.75 -13.35
C THR A 63 -1.51 -7.47 -13.31
N GLY A 64 -1.66 -6.60 -14.29
CA GLY A 64 -0.94 -5.33 -14.35
C GLY A 64 -1.24 -4.40 -13.17
N ILE A 65 -2.50 -4.32 -12.74
CA ILE A 65 -2.91 -3.54 -11.57
C ILE A 65 -2.26 -4.09 -10.29
N ILE A 66 -2.34 -5.41 -10.09
CA ILE A 66 -1.76 -6.05 -8.91
C ILE A 66 -0.24 -5.90 -8.88
N ASP A 67 0.42 -6.16 -10.00
CA ASP A 67 1.88 -6.05 -10.11
C ASP A 67 2.37 -4.62 -9.92
N ALA A 68 1.63 -3.61 -10.39
CA ALA A 68 1.94 -2.21 -10.12
C ALA A 68 1.86 -1.88 -8.62
N GLN A 69 0.85 -2.39 -7.90
CA GLN A 69 0.70 -2.16 -6.47
C GLN A 69 1.77 -2.88 -5.65
N VAL A 70 2.03 -4.14 -5.96
CA VAL A 70 3.08 -4.94 -5.32
C VAL A 70 4.44 -4.33 -5.60
N GLY A 71 4.73 -4.00 -6.85
CA GLY A 71 5.99 -3.38 -7.28
C GLY A 71 6.27 -2.04 -6.58
N LEU A 72 5.24 -1.20 -6.36
CA LEU A 72 5.36 0.05 -5.61
C LEU A 72 5.88 -0.20 -4.19
N VAL A 73 5.31 -1.20 -3.49
CA VAL A 73 5.72 -1.57 -2.14
C VAL A 73 7.12 -2.15 -2.12
N LEU A 74 7.42 -3.10 -3.01
CA LEU A 74 8.75 -3.71 -3.10
C LEU A 74 9.82 -2.67 -3.41
N ARG A 75 9.53 -1.71 -4.30
CA ARG A 75 10.45 -0.62 -4.60
C ARG A 75 10.70 0.31 -3.41
N ALA A 76 9.68 0.57 -2.59
CA ALA A 76 9.84 1.32 -1.34
C ALA A 76 10.70 0.55 -0.32
N MET A 77 10.46 -0.75 -0.19
CA MET A 77 11.25 -1.64 0.68
C MET A 77 12.72 -1.68 0.28
N ASP A 78 13.01 -1.80 -1.02
CA ASP A 78 14.38 -1.81 -1.54
C ASP A 78 15.13 -0.51 -1.22
N ALA A 79 14.45 0.63 -1.34
CA ALA A 79 15.03 1.92 -0.98
C ALA A 79 15.37 1.98 0.51
N MET A 80 14.45 1.56 1.38
CA MET A 80 14.68 1.51 2.83
C MET A 80 15.78 0.51 3.21
N LYS A 81 15.80 -0.66 2.57
CA LYS A 81 16.82 -1.68 2.83
C LYS A 81 18.23 -1.18 2.46
N LYS A 82 18.36 -0.42 1.37
CA LYS A 82 19.66 0.18 0.96
C LYS A 82 20.12 1.23 1.96
N GLU A 83 19.21 2.06 2.45
CA GLU A 83 19.48 3.13 3.40
C GLU A 83 19.83 2.57 4.79
N GLU A 84 18.97 1.72 5.33
CA GLU A 84 19.04 1.22 6.70
C GLU A 84 19.88 -0.08 6.85
N ARG A 85 20.31 -0.68 5.74
CA ARG A 85 21.00 -1.99 5.69
C ARG A 85 20.21 -3.12 6.39
N LYS A 86 18.93 -2.93 6.58
CA LYS A 86 18.00 -3.84 7.24
C LYS A 86 16.67 -3.89 6.47
N ALA A 87 16.07 -5.06 6.37
CA ALA A 87 14.75 -5.19 5.77
C ALA A 87 13.69 -4.46 6.62
N PRO A 88 12.89 -3.56 6.02
CA PRO A 88 11.83 -2.88 6.73
C PRO A 88 10.70 -3.85 7.05
N ARG A 89 9.95 -3.55 8.11
CA ARG A 89 8.67 -4.18 8.40
C ARG A 89 7.59 -3.46 7.59
N VAL A 90 6.74 -4.22 6.91
CA VAL A 90 5.66 -3.66 6.08
C VAL A 90 4.33 -3.78 6.81
N ILE A 91 3.63 -2.66 6.90
CA ILE A 91 2.27 -2.59 7.44
C ILE A 91 1.35 -2.13 6.30
N LEU A 92 0.36 -2.94 5.99
CA LEU A 92 -0.64 -2.69 4.97
C LEU A 92 -1.97 -2.31 5.61
N ALA A 93 -2.59 -1.22 5.15
CA ALA A 93 -3.88 -0.75 5.64
C ALA A 93 -4.72 -0.12 4.51
N GLY A 94 -6.02 0.05 4.77
CA GLY A 94 -6.97 0.69 3.86
C GLY A 94 -7.88 -0.28 3.13
N GLY A 95 -8.88 0.26 2.41
CA GLY A 95 -9.96 -0.54 1.81
C GLY A 95 -9.49 -1.57 0.77
N ALA A 96 -8.46 -1.26 -0.02
CA ALA A 96 -7.92 -2.20 -1.00
C ALA A 96 -6.88 -3.18 -0.40
N ALA A 97 -6.59 -3.10 0.91
CA ALA A 97 -5.59 -3.94 1.54
C ALA A 97 -5.90 -5.43 1.40
N GLN A 98 -7.15 -5.83 1.58
CA GLN A 98 -7.57 -7.24 1.46
C GLN A 98 -7.39 -7.78 0.03
N PHE A 99 -7.56 -6.94 -0.98
CA PHE A 99 -7.35 -7.32 -2.38
C PHE A 99 -5.87 -7.53 -2.71
N ILE A 100 -4.98 -6.72 -2.14
CA ILE A 100 -3.55 -6.76 -2.44
C ILE A 100 -2.78 -7.69 -1.50
N ALA A 101 -3.22 -7.86 -0.24
CA ALA A 101 -2.51 -8.62 0.78
C ALA A 101 -2.09 -10.04 0.35
N PRO A 102 -2.95 -10.87 -0.29
CA PRO A 102 -2.56 -12.22 -0.69
C PRO A 102 -1.38 -12.25 -1.66
N HIS A 103 -1.31 -11.25 -2.55
CA HIS A 103 -0.24 -11.15 -3.55
C HIS A 103 1.05 -10.58 -2.95
N LEU A 104 0.92 -9.57 -2.08
CA LEU A 104 2.07 -8.98 -1.41
C LEU A 104 2.68 -9.93 -0.39
N GLN A 105 1.89 -10.79 0.25
CA GLN A 105 2.36 -11.74 1.25
C GLN A 105 3.29 -12.83 0.68
N GLN A 106 3.18 -13.12 -0.62
CA GLN A 106 4.09 -14.03 -1.32
C GLN A 106 5.51 -13.46 -1.39
N GLU A 107 5.64 -12.14 -1.52
CA GLU A 107 6.91 -11.43 -1.60
C GLU A 107 7.40 -10.94 -0.22
N VAL A 108 6.48 -10.72 0.71
CA VAL A 108 6.72 -10.16 2.05
C VAL A 108 6.08 -11.07 3.10
N PRO A 109 6.74 -12.18 3.49
CA PRO A 109 6.17 -13.18 4.40
C PRO A 109 5.70 -12.61 5.74
N ASN A 110 6.38 -11.57 6.25
CA ASN A 110 6.08 -10.92 7.52
C ASN A 110 5.18 -9.67 7.36
N LEU A 111 4.36 -9.63 6.30
CA LEU A 111 3.39 -8.56 6.08
C LEU A 111 2.40 -8.47 7.25
N ILE A 112 2.21 -7.26 7.76
CA ILE A 112 1.22 -6.98 8.81
C ILE A 112 0.05 -6.24 8.16
N VAL A 113 -1.14 -6.83 8.21
CA VAL A 113 -2.37 -6.14 7.79
C VAL A 113 -3.03 -5.51 9.01
N ARG A 114 -3.37 -4.23 8.94
CA ARG A 114 -4.03 -3.48 10.02
C ARG A 114 -5.28 -2.78 9.49
N HIS A 115 -6.37 -2.94 10.24
CA HIS A 115 -7.58 -2.15 10.02
C HIS A 115 -7.51 -0.85 10.82
N ASN A 116 -8.13 0.19 10.31
CA ASN A 116 -8.27 1.50 11.01
C ASN A 116 -6.95 2.14 11.49
N LEU A 117 -5.84 1.88 10.78
CA LEU A 117 -4.51 2.37 11.19
C LEU A 117 -4.49 3.88 11.39
N VAL A 118 -5.10 4.65 10.48
CA VAL A 118 -5.17 6.11 10.55
C VAL A 118 -6.02 6.56 11.74
N LEU A 119 -7.18 5.95 11.95
CA LEU A 119 -8.05 6.27 13.09
C LEU A 119 -7.38 5.99 14.42
N ASN A 120 -6.66 4.87 14.52
CA ASN A 120 -5.88 4.54 15.72
C ASN A 120 -4.78 5.57 15.97
N GLY A 121 -4.07 5.99 14.92
CA GLY A 121 -3.06 7.04 15.01
C GLY A 121 -3.64 8.39 15.47
N LEU A 122 -4.79 8.79 14.92
CA LEU A 122 -5.49 9.99 15.33
C LEU A 122 -5.96 9.93 16.80
N ALA A 123 -6.46 8.78 17.25
CA ALA A 123 -6.87 8.59 18.63
C ALA A 123 -5.68 8.72 19.62
N ILE A 124 -4.52 8.18 19.26
CA ILE A 124 -3.29 8.33 20.05
C ILE A 124 -2.89 9.81 20.10
N ARG A 125 -2.88 10.50 18.95
CA ARG A 125 -2.50 11.91 18.88
C ARG A 125 -3.45 12.81 19.66
N ALA A 126 -4.76 12.56 19.57
CA ALA A 126 -5.76 13.31 20.34
C ALA A 126 -5.53 13.18 21.86
N ARG A 127 -5.22 11.98 22.35
CA ARG A 127 -4.92 11.77 23.78
C ARG A 127 -3.66 12.52 24.23
N GLN A 128 -2.62 12.57 23.41
CA GLN A 128 -1.42 13.33 23.70
C GLN A 128 -1.73 14.83 23.84
N ILE A 129 -2.45 15.42 22.87
CA ILE A 129 -2.82 16.83 22.90
C ILE A 129 -3.70 17.17 24.11
N LEU A 130 -4.71 16.34 24.41
CA LEU A 130 -5.60 16.55 25.54
C LEU A 130 -4.92 16.30 26.89
N GLY A 131 -3.97 15.37 26.96
CA GLY A 131 -3.17 15.13 28.16
C GLY A 131 -2.19 16.27 28.48
N GLU A 132 -1.62 16.92 27.45
CA GLU A 132 -0.75 18.09 27.60
C GLU A 132 -1.52 19.36 28.04
N SER A 133 -2.86 19.40 27.82
CA SER A 133 -3.70 20.55 28.22
C SER A 133 -4.11 20.56 29.71
N ASN A 134 -3.85 19.47 30.45
CA ASN A 134 -4.22 19.31 31.86
C ASN A 134 -2.99 19.26 32.79
N GLY A 135 -1.83 19.72 32.33
CA GLY A 135 -0.59 19.82 33.12
C GLY A 135 -0.19 21.25 33.47
#